data_bbc65aadecf81f2e8bed244dc9577ccc
#
_entry.id   bbc65aadecf81f2e8bed244dc9577ccc
#
_cell.length_a   1.000
_cell.length_b   1.000
_cell.length_c   1.000
_cell.angle_alpha   90.00
_cell.angle_beta   90.00
_cell.angle_gamma   90.00
#
_symmetry.space_group_name_H-M   'P 1'
#
loop_
_entity.id
_entity.type
_entity.pdbx_description
1 polymer ?
#
loop_
_entity_poly.entity_id
_entity_poly.type
_entity_poly.pdbx_seq_one_letter_code
_entity_poly.pdbx_strand_id
1 'polypeptide(L)'
;TPGANEREAVWSPDGKNIAYISDRTGETEIWMESAQGGEPIQLTQNNDTYIRSLQWSPDSKSILYTDRKNRIVLVDVAAKTKRVVMQNPEGEFWDVDYAPDSRWITYTKPASNEMSVVYLYDLVENKEYPVTEKWYNSSEPTFSTDGKYLIFCSNRDFNPVYGSLE
;
A
#
# COMPACT_ATOMS: atom_id res chain seq x y z
N THR A 1 0.75 -16.90 20.94
CA THR A 1 -0.04 -16.81 22.19
C THR A 1 -1.35 -17.57 21.96
N PRO A 2 -1.74 -18.52 22.83
CA PRO A 2 -3.01 -19.20 22.67
C PRO A 2 -4.16 -18.19 22.65
N GLY A 3 -4.93 -18.17 21.56
CA GLY A 3 -6.11 -17.30 21.40
C GLY A 3 -5.89 -15.99 20.65
N ALA A 4 -4.67 -15.65 20.28
CA ALA A 4 -4.41 -14.50 19.39
C ALA A 4 -4.58 -14.91 17.92
N ASN A 5 -5.22 -14.05 17.12
CA ASN A 5 -5.29 -14.22 15.68
C ASN A 5 -4.04 -13.57 15.04
N GLU A 6 -3.26 -14.39 14.36
CA GLU A 6 -2.09 -13.97 13.61
C GLU A 6 -2.33 -14.23 12.12
N ARG A 7 -2.04 -13.24 11.30
CA ARG A 7 -2.28 -13.33 9.85
C ARG A 7 -1.36 -12.43 9.05
N GLU A 8 -1.37 -12.62 7.75
CA GLU A 8 -0.60 -11.79 6.81
C GLU A 8 0.91 -11.78 7.11
N ALA A 9 1.49 -12.95 7.36
CA ALA A 9 2.92 -13.07 7.60
C ALA A 9 3.69 -12.82 6.29
N VAL A 10 4.52 -11.78 6.28
CA VAL A 10 5.29 -11.35 5.10
C VAL A 10 6.76 -11.17 5.45
N TRP A 11 7.63 -11.83 4.69
CA TRP A 11 9.07 -11.68 4.80
C TRP A 11 9.54 -10.29 4.35
N SER A 12 10.48 -9.70 5.09
CA SER A 12 11.23 -8.56 4.58
C SER A 12 12.05 -8.97 3.34
N PRO A 13 12.21 -8.09 2.34
CA PRO A 13 12.99 -8.41 1.14
C PRO A 13 14.43 -8.86 1.39
N ASP A 14 15.05 -8.40 2.49
CA ASP A 14 16.39 -8.81 2.91
C ASP A 14 16.43 -10.18 3.59
N GLY A 15 15.26 -10.81 3.84
CA GLY A 15 15.14 -12.12 4.48
C GLY A 15 15.45 -12.16 5.97
N LYS A 16 15.60 -11.02 6.64
CA LYS A 16 16.01 -10.95 8.04
C LYS A 16 14.85 -11.00 9.02
N ASN A 17 13.67 -10.56 8.61
CA ASN A 17 12.51 -10.44 9.48
C ASN A 17 11.22 -10.91 8.81
N ILE A 18 10.25 -11.32 9.63
CA ILE A 18 8.87 -11.56 9.24
C ILE A 18 7.99 -10.54 9.95
N ALA A 19 7.16 -9.81 9.22
CA ALA A 19 6.13 -8.98 9.79
C ALA A 19 4.77 -9.63 9.65
N TYR A 20 3.90 -9.45 10.63
CA TYR A 20 2.56 -9.99 10.63
C TYR A 20 1.60 -9.11 11.44
N ILE A 21 0.32 -9.35 11.24
CA ILE A 21 -0.75 -8.68 11.96
C ILE A 21 -1.21 -9.59 13.10
N SER A 22 -1.30 -9.05 14.32
CA SER A 22 -1.79 -9.78 15.49
C SER A 22 -2.68 -8.92 16.36
N ASP A 23 -3.72 -9.53 16.92
CA ASP A 23 -4.65 -8.91 17.87
C ASP A 23 -4.31 -9.24 19.35
N ARG A 24 -3.11 -9.75 19.62
CA ARG A 24 -2.70 -10.20 20.98
C ARG A 24 -2.75 -9.11 22.06
N THR A 25 -2.77 -7.85 21.66
CA THR A 25 -2.89 -6.69 22.57
C THR A 25 -4.30 -6.08 22.59
N GLY A 26 -5.27 -6.73 21.96
CA GLY A 26 -6.68 -6.31 21.88
C GLY A 26 -7.05 -5.82 20.49
N GLU A 27 -6.48 -4.73 20.02
CA GLU A 27 -6.62 -4.27 18.63
C GLU A 27 -5.53 -4.87 17.74
N THR A 28 -5.77 -4.85 16.42
CA THR A 28 -4.77 -5.33 15.46
C THR A 28 -3.58 -4.39 15.39
N GLU A 29 -2.39 -4.96 15.56
CA GLU A 29 -1.13 -4.24 15.48
C GLU A 29 -0.15 -4.99 14.56
N ILE A 30 0.86 -4.29 14.08
CA ILE A 30 1.97 -4.90 13.33
C ILE A 30 3.03 -5.39 14.30
N TRP A 31 3.40 -6.64 14.16
CA TRP A 31 4.46 -7.31 14.90
C TRP A 31 5.54 -7.81 13.96
N MET A 32 6.72 -7.99 14.47
CA MET A 32 7.87 -8.49 13.71
C MET A 32 8.65 -9.52 14.52
N GLU A 33 9.15 -10.54 13.85
CA GLU A 33 10.08 -11.52 14.41
C GLU A 33 11.32 -11.61 13.52
N SER A 34 12.47 -11.82 14.16
CA SER A 34 13.71 -12.11 13.45
C SER A 34 13.67 -13.51 12.83
N ALA A 35 14.19 -13.65 11.61
CA ALA A 35 14.38 -14.95 10.97
C ALA A 35 15.29 -15.91 11.77
N GLN A 36 16.12 -15.37 12.66
CA GLN A 36 17.00 -16.15 13.54
C GLN A 36 16.36 -16.52 14.88
N GLY A 37 15.10 -16.14 15.08
CA GLY A 37 14.37 -16.34 16.31
C GLY A 37 14.54 -15.18 17.30
N GLY A 38 13.92 -15.31 18.45
CA GLY A 38 13.90 -14.29 19.49
C GLY A 38 12.46 -13.89 19.86
N GLU A 39 12.35 -12.93 20.74
CA GLU A 39 11.03 -12.42 21.14
C GLU A 39 10.42 -11.54 20.05
N PRO A 40 9.10 -11.66 19.84
CA PRO A 40 8.38 -10.78 18.93
C PRO A 40 8.49 -9.31 19.33
N ILE A 41 8.64 -8.45 18.33
CA ILE A 41 8.75 -7.00 18.51
C ILE A 41 7.46 -6.36 18.01
N GLN A 42 6.81 -5.57 18.85
CA GLN A 42 5.66 -4.77 18.48
C GLN A 42 6.11 -3.49 17.76
N LEU A 43 5.69 -3.31 16.51
CA LEU A 43 6.07 -2.16 15.70
C LEU A 43 5.06 -1.01 15.79
N THR A 44 3.79 -1.30 16.01
CA THR A 44 2.73 -0.29 16.12
C THR A 44 2.00 -0.41 17.44
N GLN A 45 1.44 0.72 17.92
CA GLN A 45 0.67 0.81 19.15
C GLN A 45 -0.54 1.71 18.95
N ASN A 46 -1.55 1.49 19.79
CA ASN A 46 -2.76 2.31 19.83
C ASN A 46 -3.49 2.39 18.48
N ASN A 47 -3.50 1.28 17.75
CA ASN A 47 -4.30 1.21 16.54
C ASN A 47 -5.78 1.24 16.91
N ASP A 48 -6.57 1.94 16.13
CA ASP A 48 -7.98 2.21 16.43
C ASP A 48 -8.94 1.54 15.45
N THR A 49 -8.43 0.63 14.62
CA THR A 49 -9.20 -0.12 13.66
C THR A 49 -8.45 -1.33 13.11
N TYR A 50 -9.18 -2.19 12.44
CA TYR A 50 -8.66 -3.42 11.84
C TYR A 50 -7.72 -3.13 10.66
N ILE A 51 -6.51 -3.71 10.71
CA ILE A 51 -5.53 -3.67 9.62
C ILE A 51 -5.92 -4.71 8.57
N ARG A 52 -6.01 -4.32 7.30
CA ARG A 52 -6.42 -5.21 6.19
C ARG A 52 -5.26 -5.94 5.55
N SER A 53 -4.19 -5.21 5.24
CA SER A 53 -3.02 -5.73 4.53
C SER A 53 -1.76 -5.01 4.95
N LEU A 54 -0.63 -5.67 4.81
CA LEU A 54 0.69 -5.07 5.04
C LEU A 54 1.64 -5.41 3.90
N GLN A 55 2.63 -4.55 3.69
CA GLN A 55 3.64 -4.70 2.66
C GLN A 55 4.96 -4.06 3.11
N TRP A 56 6.07 -4.77 2.90
CA TRP A 56 7.40 -4.23 3.13
C TRP A 56 7.82 -3.28 2.03
N SER A 57 8.58 -2.24 2.38
CA SER A 57 9.34 -1.48 1.39
C SER A 57 10.47 -2.33 0.79
N PRO A 58 10.86 -2.11 -0.48
CA PRO A 58 11.96 -2.86 -1.10
C PRO A 58 13.29 -2.79 -0.35
N ASP A 59 13.55 -1.71 0.38
CA ASP A 59 14.75 -1.52 1.21
C ASP A 59 14.65 -2.16 2.62
N SER A 60 13.53 -2.83 2.92
CA SER A 60 13.27 -3.48 4.23
C SER A 60 13.25 -2.53 5.45
N LYS A 61 13.15 -1.22 5.24
CA LYS A 61 13.19 -0.22 6.33
C LYS A 61 11.82 0.23 6.81
N SER A 62 10.79 0.02 6.02
CA SER A 62 9.42 0.43 6.34
C SER A 62 8.38 -0.60 5.95
N ILE A 63 7.22 -0.49 6.57
CA ILE A 63 6.04 -1.29 6.26
C ILE A 63 4.89 -0.33 5.94
N LEU A 64 4.17 -0.63 4.89
CA LEU A 64 2.96 0.07 4.50
C LEU A 64 1.77 -0.82 4.83
N TYR A 65 0.73 -0.29 5.45
CA TYR A 65 -0.49 -1.03 5.65
C TYR A 65 -1.74 -0.22 5.30
N THR A 66 -2.82 -0.90 5.00
CA THR A 66 -4.15 -0.33 4.82
C THR A 66 -5.09 -0.82 5.92
N ASP A 67 -6.08 -0.02 6.27
CA ASP A 67 -7.02 -0.32 7.35
C ASP A 67 -8.49 -0.08 6.96
N ARG A 68 -9.40 -0.43 7.87
CA ARG A 68 -10.86 -0.26 7.67
C ARG A 68 -11.34 1.20 7.69
N LYS A 69 -10.51 2.13 8.12
CA LYS A 69 -10.79 3.56 8.01
C LYS A 69 -10.33 4.16 6.69
N ASN A 70 -9.98 3.29 5.72
CA ASN A 70 -9.51 3.67 4.40
C ASN A 70 -8.26 4.56 4.48
N ARG A 71 -7.31 4.17 5.32
CA ARG A 71 -6.02 4.85 5.45
C ARG A 71 -4.90 4.00 4.87
N ILE A 72 -3.92 4.67 4.28
CA ILE A 72 -2.59 4.12 4.03
C ILE A 72 -1.68 4.65 5.13
N VAL A 73 -1.05 3.75 5.87
CA VAL A 73 -0.20 4.09 7.01
C VAL A 73 1.20 3.55 6.77
N LEU A 74 2.20 4.40 6.98
CA LEU A 74 3.61 4.04 6.86
C LEU A 74 4.22 3.85 8.27
N VAL A 75 4.88 2.72 8.46
CA VAL A 75 5.58 2.35 9.70
C VAL A 75 7.07 2.38 9.44
N ASP A 76 7.81 3.15 10.23
CA ASP A 76 9.27 3.08 10.28
C ASP A 76 9.67 1.94 11.23
N VAL A 77 10.37 0.94 10.70
CA VAL A 77 10.70 -0.27 11.46
C VAL A 77 11.73 0.01 12.55
N ALA A 78 12.74 0.81 12.27
CA ALA A 78 13.80 1.13 13.22
C ALA A 78 13.31 2.07 14.34
N ALA A 79 12.57 3.10 13.99
CA ALA A 79 12.03 4.07 14.94
C ALA A 79 10.77 3.54 15.67
N LYS A 80 10.10 2.51 15.14
CA LYS A 80 8.80 2.00 15.63
C LYS A 80 7.73 3.09 15.71
N THR A 81 7.70 3.95 14.70
CA THR A 81 6.74 5.04 14.55
C THR A 81 5.85 4.80 13.35
N LYS A 82 4.63 5.34 13.40
CA LYS A 82 3.70 5.27 12.29
C LYS A 82 3.18 6.66 11.93
N ARG A 83 2.88 6.86 10.65
CA ARG A 83 2.18 8.07 10.17
C ARG A 83 1.14 7.72 9.13
N VAL A 84 0.03 8.43 9.12
CA VAL A 84 -0.98 8.34 8.07
C VAL A 84 -0.44 9.05 6.83
N VAL A 85 -0.29 8.31 5.74
CA VAL A 85 0.13 8.85 4.44
C VAL A 85 -1.07 9.51 3.75
N MET A 86 -2.18 8.77 3.69
CA MET A 86 -3.38 9.18 2.99
C MET A 86 -4.61 8.56 3.64
N GLN A 87 -5.71 9.28 3.64
CA GLN A 87 -7.03 8.73 3.96
C GLN A 87 -8.01 9.07 2.84
N ASN A 88 -8.79 8.08 2.40
CA ASN A 88 -9.85 8.29 1.42
C ASN A 88 -11.22 8.12 2.08
N PRO A 89 -11.97 9.19 2.35
CA PRO A 89 -13.30 9.08 2.95
C PRO A 89 -14.35 8.47 2.00
N GLU A 90 -14.08 8.43 0.71
CA GLU A 90 -15.02 7.94 -0.31
C GLU A 90 -14.93 6.42 -0.55
N GLY A 91 -13.89 5.76 -0.07
CA GLY A 91 -13.74 4.32 -0.24
C GLY A 91 -12.33 3.79 0.01
N GLU A 92 -12.16 2.51 -0.26
CA GLU A 92 -10.90 1.81 -0.04
C GLU A 92 -9.84 2.19 -1.07
N PHE A 93 -8.58 2.05 -0.69
CA PHE A 93 -7.47 1.99 -1.63
C PHE A 93 -7.30 0.58 -2.16
N TRP A 94 -7.04 0.46 -3.45
CA TRP A 94 -6.72 -0.80 -4.11
C TRP A 94 -5.33 -0.76 -4.72
N ASP A 95 -4.75 -1.96 -4.91
CA ASP A 95 -3.52 -2.14 -5.66
C ASP A 95 -2.36 -1.26 -5.15
N VAL A 96 -2.22 -1.15 -3.84
CA VAL A 96 -1.14 -0.37 -3.23
C VAL A 96 0.19 -1.09 -3.46
N ASP A 97 1.17 -0.41 -4.04
CA ASP A 97 2.47 -0.99 -4.35
C ASP A 97 3.60 0.04 -4.20
N TYR A 98 4.81 -0.45 -3.85
CA TYR A 98 6.01 0.37 -3.79
C TYR A 98 6.71 0.45 -5.15
N ALA A 99 7.30 1.60 -5.43
CA ALA A 99 8.36 1.69 -6.43
C ALA A 99 9.64 1.01 -5.91
N PRO A 100 10.52 0.50 -6.80
CA PRO A 100 11.77 -0.15 -6.40
C PRO A 100 12.72 0.72 -5.56
N ASP A 101 12.59 2.04 -5.62
CA ASP A 101 13.38 3.01 -4.84
C ASP A 101 12.87 3.23 -3.40
N SER A 102 11.77 2.58 -3.01
CA SER A 102 11.12 2.73 -1.70
C SER A 102 10.62 4.15 -1.37
N ARG A 103 10.71 5.08 -2.31
CA ARG A 103 10.27 6.48 -2.16
C ARG A 103 8.85 6.71 -2.64
N TRP A 104 8.51 6.11 -3.78
CA TRP A 104 7.21 6.28 -4.41
C TRP A 104 6.32 5.08 -4.14
N ILE A 105 5.04 5.35 -3.98
CA ILE A 105 4.00 4.33 -3.99
C ILE A 105 2.96 4.67 -5.06
N THR A 106 2.29 3.66 -5.55
CA THR A 106 1.13 3.79 -6.41
C THR A 106 -0.07 3.12 -5.78
N TYR A 107 -1.24 3.62 -6.07
CA TYR A 107 -2.50 3.03 -5.63
C TYR A 107 -3.64 3.48 -6.53
N THR A 108 -4.73 2.74 -6.46
CA THR A 108 -5.99 3.08 -7.09
C THR A 108 -6.99 3.51 -6.03
N LYS A 109 -7.72 4.58 -6.27
CA LYS A 109 -8.84 4.96 -5.42
C LYS A 109 -10.07 5.34 -6.27
N PRO A 110 -11.30 5.10 -5.76
CA PRO A 110 -12.51 5.54 -6.44
C PRO A 110 -12.57 7.07 -6.49
N ALA A 111 -13.13 7.58 -7.57
CA ALA A 111 -13.49 8.98 -7.71
C ALA A 111 -15.00 9.15 -7.55
N SER A 112 -15.46 10.39 -7.35
CA SER A 112 -16.87 10.73 -7.11
C SER A 112 -17.84 10.35 -8.24
N ASN A 113 -17.34 9.97 -9.41
CA ASN A 113 -18.11 9.54 -10.58
C ASN A 113 -18.13 8.03 -10.79
N GLU A 114 -17.85 7.23 -9.74
CA GLU A 114 -17.74 5.76 -9.81
C GLU A 114 -16.57 5.23 -10.65
N MET A 115 -15.70 6.10 -11.14
CA MET A 115 -14.49 5.72 -11.86
C MET A 115 -13.33 5.53 -10.90
N SER A 116 -12.42 4.63 -11.22
CA SER A 116 -11.18 4.43 -10.49
C SER A 116 -10.04 5.21 -11.14
N VAL A 117 -9.22 5.82 -10.31
CA VAL A 117 -8.07 6.64 -10.74
C VAL A 117 -6.81 6.12 -10.10
N VAL A 118 -5.75 5.98 -10.89
CA VAL A 118 -4.42 5.62 -10.42
C VAL A 118 -3.66 6.86 -10.00
N TYR A 119 -3.03 6.79 -8.84
CA TYR A 119 -2.23 7.85 -8.25
C TYR A 119 -0.80 7.40 -7.97
N LEU A 120 0.13 8.34 -8.01
CA LEU A 120 1.45 8.24 -7.45
C LEU A 120 1.55 9.11 -6.19
N TYR A 121 2.26 8.63 -5.19
CA TYR A 121 2.52 9.39 -3.98
C TYR A 121 4.01 9.39 -3.64
N ASP A 122 4.58 10.59 -3.44
CA ASP A 122 5.95 10.78 -2.99
C ASP A 122 5.99 10.75 -1.45
N LEU A 123 6.55 9.71 -0.88
CA LEU A 123 6.65 9.53 0.57
C LEU A 123 7.61 10.51 1.23
N VAL A 124 8.55 11.09 0.49
CA VAL A 124 9.51 12.08 1.00
C VAL A 124 8.89 13.47 1.03
N GLU A 125 8.28 13.89 -0.06
CA GLU A 125 7.66 15.22 -0.16
C GLU A 125 6.21 15.26 0.31
N ASN A 126 5.61 14.09 0.60
CA ASN A 126 4.21 13.96 1.02
C ASN A 126 3.23 14.56 0.01
N LYS A 127 3.39 14.21 -1.26
CA LYS A 127 2.63 14.79 -2.36
C LYS A 127 2.03 13.73 -3.26
N GLU A 128 0.73 13.89 -3.55
CA GLU A 128 -0.03 13.01 -4.44
C GLU A 128 -0.09 13.57 -5.86
N TYR A 129 0.05 12.69 -6.84
CA TYR A 129 -0.06 13.02 -8.26
C TYR A 129 -1.04 12.06 -8.94
N PRO A 130 -2.12 12.55 -9.58
CA PRO A 130 -2.96 11.70 -10.41
C PRO A 130 -2.21 11.30 -11.68
N VAL A 131 -2.24 10.01 -12.01
CA VAL A 131 -1.58 9.47 -13.21
C VAL A 131 -2.57 9.33 -14.35
N THR A 132 -3.82 8.98 -14.04
CA THR A 132 -4.87 8.73 -15.01
C THR A 132 -5.98 9.76 -14.90
N GLU A 133 -6.72 9.94 -16.00
CA GLU A 133 -7.84 10.87 -16.03
C GLU A 133 -9.08 10.26 -15.37
N LYS A 134 -9.90 11.09 -14.74
CA LYS A 134 -11.13 10.68 -14.05
C LYS A 134 -12.25 10.15 -14.98
N TRP A 135 -12.03 10.21 -16.28
CA TRP A 135 -13.01 9.79 -17.30
C TRP A 135 -12.91 8.31 -17.65
N TYR A 136 -11.86 7.61 -17.19
CA TYR A 136 -11.63 6.22 -17.53
C TYR A 136 -11.40 5.41 -16.26
N ASN A 137 -11.94 4.20 -16.21
CA ASN A 137 -11.58 3.25 -15.18
C ASN A 137 -10.12 2.82 -15.39
N SER A 138 -9.29 3.05 -14.40
CA SER A 138 -7.89 2.64 -14.40
C SER A 138 -7.55 1.92 -13.11
N SER A 139 -6.84 0.82 -13.21
CA SER A 139 -6.53 -0.07 -12.09
C SER A 139 -5.24 -0.85 -12.30
N GLU A 140 -4.89 -1.66 -11.31
CA GLU A 140 -3.73 -2.56 -11.32
C GLU A 140 -2.41 -1.88 -11.69
N PRO A 141 -2.08 -0.72 -11.04
CA PRO A 141 -0.80 -0.08 -11.28
C PRO A 141 0.34 -0.91 -10.70
N THR A 142 1.41 -1.07 -11.48
CA THR A 142 2.64 -1.71 -11.03
C THR A 142 3.84 -1.03 -11.65
N PHE A 143 4.96 -0.96 -10.91
CA PHE A 143 6.21 -0.42 -11.44
C PHE A 143 6.96 -1.49 -12.22
N SER A 144 7.67 -1.07 -13.26
CA SER A 144 8.70 -1.90 -13.88
C SER A 144 9.84 -2.18 -12.88
N THR A 145 10.57 -3.27 -13.06
CA THR A 145 11.65 -3.68 -12.14
C THR A 145 12.78 -2.66 -12.03
N ASP A 146 12.99 -1.85 -13.06
CA ASP A 146 13.97 -0.76 -13.08
C ASP A 146 13.39 0.57 -12.54
N GLY A 147 12.10 0.61 -12.16
CA GLY A 147 11.42 1.77 -11.62
C GLY A 147 11.16 2.92 -12.61
N LYS A 148 11.44 2.71 -13.90
CA LYS A 148 11.32 3.77 -14.93
C LYS A 148 9.90 3.92 -15.47
N TYR A 149 9.08 2.88 -15.39
CA TYR A 149 7.75 2.83 -15.96
C TYR A 149 6.72 2.43 -14.93
N LEU A 150 5.55 3.05 -15.01
CA LEU A 150 4.34 2.63 -14.33
C LEU A 150 3.40 2.03 -15.38
N ILE A 151 3.01 0.78 -15.17
CA ILE A 151 2.12 0.02 -16.05
C ILE A 151 0.78 -0.09 -15.34
N PHE A 152 -0.32 0.14 -16.04
CA PHE A 152 -1.66 0.02 -15.49
C PHE A 152 -2.68 -0.39 -16.57
N CYS A 153 -3.79 -0.98 -16.16
CA CYS A 153 -4.94 -1.26 -17.02
C CYS A 153 -5.87 -0.06 -17.07
N SER A 154 -6.38 0.29 -18.24
CA SER A 154 -7.35 1.35 -18.38
C SER A 154 -8.43 0.94 -19.41
N ASN A 155 -9.71 1.12 -19.04
CA ASN A 155 -10.84 0.93 -19.93
C ASN A 155 -11.04 2.18 -20.83
N ARG A 156 -9.99 2.56 -21.55
CA ARG A 156 -10.18 3.48 -22.66
C ARG A 156 -10.86 2.71 -23.78
N ASP A 157 -12.12 2.99 -24.02
CA ASP A 157 -12.75 2.57 -25.25
C ASP A 157 -12.05 3.29 -26.41
N PHE A 158 -11.09 2.61 -27.00
CA PHE A 158 -10.67 2.90 -28.35
C PHE A 158 -11.83 2.47 -29.25
N ASN A 159 -12.81 3.35 -29.43
CA ASN A 159 -13.60 3.37 -30.63
C ASN A 159 -12.74 4.10 -31.66
N PRO A 160 -12.02 3.39 -32.54
CA PRO A 160 -11.44 4.07 -33.69
C PRO A 160 -12.60 4.57 -34.50
N VAL A 161 -12.91 5.85 -34.39
CA VAL A 161 -13.69 6.52 -35.41
C VAL A 161 -12.78 6.51 -36.62
N TYR A 162 -13.00 5.53 -37.49
CA TYR A 162 -12.45 5.57 -38.85
C TYR A 162 -13.15 6.73 -39.54
N GLY A 163 -12.64 7.92 -39.37
CA GLY A 163 -12.90 9.01 -40.25
C GLY A 163 -12.25 8.63 -41.58
N SER A 164 -13.06 8.28 -42.57
CA SER A 164 -12.61 8.30 -43.95
C SER A 164 -12.14 9.70 -44.22
N LEU A 165 -10.85 9.88 -44.38
CA LEU A 165 -10.29 11.06 -45.01
C LEU A 165 -10.67 10.95 -46.51
N GLU A 166 -11.74 11.61 -46.96
CA GLU A 166 -11.91 12.01 -48.34
C GLU A 166 -11.09 13.29 -48.58
#